data_4473bc499c90337ff1b510fe947173c5
#
_entry.id   4473bc499c90337ff1b510fe947173c5
#
_cell.length_a   1.000
_cell.length_b   1.000
_cell.length_c   1.000
_cell.angle_alpha   90.00
_cell.angle_beta   90.00
_cell.angle_gamma   90.00
#
_symmetry.space_group_name_H-M   'P 1'
#
loop_
_entity.id
_entity.type
_entity.pdbx_description
1 polymer ?
#
loop_
_entity_poly.entity_id
_entity_poly.type
_entity_poly.pdbx_seq_one_letter_code
_entity_poly.pdbx_strand_id
1 'polypeptide(L)'
;MGAIGVNAGWSLADDLRAKGAKVETAKDSEMNFRKLQARHIVAFATQNHIGDRYLEDHPQAGIVRLQPPLSRKDYYLVFGKRWHRDNPALASCLWQQVGVLRESLLPTLLRRPWYRQP
;
A
#
# COMPACT_ATOMS: atom_id res chain seq x y z
N MET A 1 -10.05 -8.30 21.72
CA MET A 1 -9.27 -7.42 20.86
C MET A 1 -10.13 -7.01 19.67
N GLY A 2 -10.02 -5.76 19.25
CA GLY A 2 -10.78 -5.24 18.12
C GLY A 2 -10.27 -5.71 16.75
N ALA A 3 -11.02 -5.42 15.71
CA ALA A 3 -10.69 -5.82 14.35
C ALA A 3 -9.68 -4.86 13.70
N ILE A 4 -8.91 -5.41 12.79
CA ILE A 4 -8.01 -4.66 11.89
C ILE A 4 -8.73 -4.49 10.56
N GLY A 5 -8.86 -3.25 10.10
CA GLY A 5 -9.43 -2.95 8.79
C GLY A 5 -8.43 -3.17 7.66
N VAL A 6 -8.91 -3.67 6.54
CA VAL A 6 -8.14 -3.83 5.30
C VAL A 6 -9.08 -3.55 4.14
N ASN A 7 -8.55 -3.00 3.05
CA ASN A 7 -9.34 -2.82 1.83
C ASN A 7 -9.73 -4.18 1.24
N ALA A 8 -10.98 -4.29 0.77
CA ALA A 8 -11.48 -5.50 0.15
C ALA A 8 -10.64 -5.88 -1.08
N GLY A 9 -10.39 -7.17 -1.26
CA GLY A 9 -9.62 -7.69 -2.39
C GLY A 9 -8.10 -7.66 -2.23
N TRP A 10 -7.59 -7.14 -1.14
CA TRP A 10 -6.16 -7.15 -0.88
C TRP A 10 -5.72 -8.44 -0.18
N SER A 11 -4.64 -9.04 -0.64
CA SER A 11 -4.08 -10.27 -0.06
C SER A 11 -3.67 -10.11 1.41
N LEU A 12 -3.43 -8.88 1.83
CA LEU A 12 -3.07 -8.58 3.22
C LEU A 12 -4.14 -9.05 4.21
N ALA A 13 -5.41 -9.02 3.82
CA ALA A 13 -6.51 -9.53 4.65
C ALA A 13 -6.32 -11.01 4.97
N ASP A 14 -5.98 -11.81 3.95
CA ASP A 14 -5.76 -13.25 4.13
C ASP A 14 -4.49 -13.52 4.95
N ASP A 15 -3.43 -12.77 4.70
CA ASP A 15 -2.17 -12.87 5.45
C ASP A 15 -2.40 -12.61 6.96
N LEU A 16 -3.18 -11.59 7.29
CA LEU A 16 -3.49 -11.25 8.69
C LEU A 16 -4.40 -12.30 9.34
N ARG A 17 -5.40 -12.80 8.61
CA ARG A 17 -6.27 -13.87 9.10
C ARG A 17 -5.48 -15.14 9.40
N ALA A 18 -4.53 -15.47 8.51
CA ALA A 18 -3.66 -16.65 8.71
C ALA A 18 -2.81 -16.53 9.97
N LYS A 19 -2.51 -15.32 10.41
CA LYS A 19 -1.79 -15.05 11.67
C LYS A 19 -2.71 -14.94 12.89
N GLY A 20 -4.00 -15.22 12.74
CA GLY A 20 -4.98 -15.20 13.82
C GLY A 20 -5.60 -13.84 14.12
N ALA A 21 -5.38 -12.84 13.30
CA ALA A 21 -5.98 -11.53 13.49
C ALA A 21 -7.45 -11.51 13.06
N LYS A 22 -8.28 -10.78 13.80
CA LYS A 22 -9.64 -10.47 13.38
C LYS A 22 -9.59 -9.36 12.35
N VAL A 23 -10.07 -9.61 11.13
CA VAL A 23 -10.00 -8.68 10.01
C VAL A 23 -11.40 -8.32 9.53
N GLU A 24 -11.63 -7.02 9.34
CA GLU A 24 -12.80 -6.49 8.65
C GLU A 24 -12.34 -5.82 7.36
N THR A 25 -13.06 -6.05 6.28
CA THR A 25 -12.78 -5.38 5.01
C THR A 25 -13.78 -4.26 4.76
N ALA A 26 -13.32 -3.22 4.07
CA ALA A 26 -14.16 -2.16 3.58
C ALA A 26 -13.84 -1.89 2.11
N LYS A 27 -14.74 -1.21 1.42
CA LYS A 27 -14.65 -0.95 -0.01
C LYS A 27 -13.35 -0.23 -0.40
N ASP A 28 -12.95 0.77 0.40
CA ASP A 28 -11.81 1.61 0.10
C ASP A 28 -11.15 2.17 1.37
N SER A 29 -10.05 2.88 1.18
CA SER A 29 -9.28 3.45 2.28
C SER A 29 -10.05 4.53 3.03
N GLU A 30 -10.83 5.35 2.35
CA GLU A 30 -11.63 6.39 3.01
C GLU A 30 -12.61 5.79 4.02
N MET A 31 -13.30 4.72 3.64
CA MET A 31 -14.20 4.01 4.53
C MET A 31 -13.46 3.44 5.74
N ASN A 32 -12.30 2.85 5.53
CA ASN A 32 -11.48 2.31 6.62
C ASN A 32 -10.99 3.41 7.57
N PHE A 33 -10.60 4.57 7.07
CA PHE A 33 -10.23 5.70 7.92
C PHE A 33 -11.42 6.22 8.73
N ARG A 34 -12.61 6.27 8.14
CA ARG A 34 -13.83 6.65 8.87
C ARG A 34 -14.13 5.64 9.98
N LYS A 35 -14.01 4.34 9.70
CA LYS A 35 -14.21 3.29 10.70
C LYS A 35 -13.18 3.41 11.83
N LEU A 36 -11.94 3.73 11.50
CA LEU A 36 -10.88 3.93 12.50
C LEU A 36 -11.19 5.14 13.39
N GLN A 37 -11.59 6.27 12.83
CA GLN A 37 -11.97 7.45 13.57
C GLN A 37 -13.21 7.20 14.46
N ALA A 38 -14.17 6.43 13.96
CA ALA A 38 -15.37 6.05 14.70
C ALA A 38 -15.13 4.93 15.74
N ARG A 39 -13.89 4.43 15.83
CA ARG A 39 -13.50 3.33 16.74
C ARG A 39 -14.22 2.01 16.47
N HIS A 40 -14.71 1.80 15.25
CA HIS A 40 -15.27 0.52 14.82
C HIS A 40 -14.17 -0.51 14.55
N ILE A 41 -12.98 -0.06 14.18
CA ILE A 41 -11.78 -0.87 14.07
C ILE A 41 -10.69 -0.24 14.94
N VAL A 42 -9.75 -1.05 15.38
CA VAL A 42 -8.66 -0.58 16.26
C VAL A 42 -7.43 -0.17 15.48
N ALA A 43 -7.28 -0.66 14.26
CA ALA A 43 -6.18 -0.35 13.36
C ALA A 43 -6.61 -0.51 11.91
N PHE A 44 -5.92 0.15 11.01
CA PHE A 44 -6.08 -0.01 9.58
C PHE A 44 -4.73 -0.38 8.97
N ALA A 45 -4.67 -1.55 8.34
CA ALA A 45 -3.48 -2.01 7.64
C ALA A 45 -3.55 -1.59 6.18
N THR A 46 -2.63 -0.76 5.76
CA THR A 46 -2.59 -0.19 4.41
C THR A 46 -1.15 0.07 3.97
N GLN A 47 -0.97 0.55 2.76
CA GLN A 47 0.34 0.93 2.24
C GLN A 47 0.82 2.24 2.87
N ASN A 48 2.13 2.39 3.02
CA ASN A 48 2.75 3.57 3.63
C ASN A 48 2.24 4.88 3.05
N HIS A 49 2.30 5.00 1.73
CA HIS A 49 1.98 6.25 1.05
C HIS A 49 0.50 6.64 1.20
N ILE A 50 -0.40 5.66 1.29
CA ILE A 50 -1.83 5.92 1.51
C ILE A 50 -2.04 6.47 2.91
N GLY A 51 -1.46 5.81 3.91
CA GLY A 51 -1.59 6.23 5.30
C GLY A 51 -0.92 7.57 5.58
N ASP A 52 0.31 7.74 5.12
CA ASP A 52 1.06 8.98 5.34
C ASP A 52 0.39 10.17 4.66
N ARG A 53 -0.17 9.99 3.46
CA ARG A 53 -0.92 11.03 2.76
C ARG A 53 -2.15 11.44 3.55
N TYR A 54 -2.90 10.47 4.05
CA TYR A 54 -4.08 10.76 4.86
C TYR A 54 -3.72 11.54 6.13
N LEU A 55 -2.65 11.15 6.81
CA LEU A 55 -2.20 11.84 8.03
C LEU A 55 -1.71 13.25 7.74
N GLU A 56 -1.09 13.49 6.60
CA GLU A 56 -0.70 14.82 6.16
C GLU A 56 -1.92 15.72 5.91
N ASP A 57 -2.95 15.17 5.25
CA ASP A 57 -4.17 15.89 4.94
C ASP A 57 -5.08 16.08 6.17
N HIS A 58 -4.91 15.24 7.19
CA HIS A 58 -5.75 15.23 8.40
C HIS A 58 -4.89 15.22 9.68
N PRO A 59 -4.12 16.28 9.95
CA PRO A 59 -3.15 16.27 11.06
C PRO A 59 -3.79 16.14 12.45
N GLN A 60 -5.10 16.40 12.56
CA GLN A 60 -5.84 16.34 13.82
C GLN A 60 -6.71 15.09 13.98
N ALA A 61 -6.51 14.10 13.12
CA ALA A 61 -7.33 12.88 13.13
C ALA A 61 -7.12 11.99 14.37
N GLY A 62 -6.06 12.20 15.12
CA GLY A 62 -5.72 11.36 16.29
C GLY A 62 -5.25 9.96 15.91
N ILE A 63 -4.77 9.79 14.70
CA ILE A 63 -4.27 8.53 14.16
C ILE A 63 -2.75 8.60 14.08
N VAL A 64 -2.08 7.52 14.44
CA VAL A 64 -0.63 7.42 14.36
C VAL A 64 -0.20 6.21 13.54
N ARG A 65 0.92 6.34 12.86
CA ARG A 65 1.55 5.24 12.15
C ARG A 65 2.40 4.43 13.13
N LEU A 66 2.23 3.11 13.09
CA LEU A 66 3.04 2.20 13.89
C LEU A 66 4.28 1.74 13.11
N GLN A 67 5.35 1.53 13.83
CA GLN A 67 6.60 0.95 13.33
C GLN A 67 6.93 -0.31 14.12
N PRO A 68 7.59 -1.31 13.53
CA PRO A 68 7.98 -1.42 12.12
C PRO A 68 6.79 -1.78 11.22
N PRO A 69 6.95 -1.73 9.89
CA PRO A 69 5.88 -2.14 8.97
C PRO A 69 5.54 -3.63 9.14
N LEU A 70 4.28 -4.00 8.89
CA LEU A 70 3.81 -5.38 8.99
C LEU A 70 4.52 -6.31 8.01
N SER A 71 4.76 -5.81 6.80
CA SER A 71 5.48 -6.55 5.76
C SER A 71 5.99 -5.59 4.70
N ARG A 72 6.94 -6.07 3.92
CA ARG A 72 7.43 -5.40 2.72
C ARG A 72 7.16 -6.32 1.55
N LYS A 73 6.60 -5.76 0.47
CA LYS A 73 6.31 -6.53 -0.75
C LYS A 73 6.92 -5.81 -1.94
N ASP A 74 7.59 -6.58 -2.77
CA ASP A 74 8.08 -6.07 -4.04
C ASP A 74 6.98 -6.13 -5.08
N TYR A 75 6.91 -5.11 -5.90
CA TYR A 75 5.98 -5.04 -7.02
C TYR A 75 6.74 -5.03 -8.32
N TYR A 76 6.21 -5.73 -9.32
CA TYR A 76 6.84 -5.89 -10.60
C TYR A 76 5.90 -5.49 -11.71
N LEU A 77 6.44 -4.88 -12.76
CA LEU A 77 5.71 -4.74 -14.01
C LEU A 77 5.65 -6.11 -14.67
N VAL A 78 4.45 -6.56 -15.00
CA VAL A 78 4.24 -7.86 -15.62
C VAL A 78 3.55 -7.69 -16.97
N PHE A 79 3.80 -8.62 -17.87
CA PHE A 79 3.22 -8.62 -19.21
C PHE A 79 2.42 -9.89 -19.45
N GLY A 80 1.37 -9.79 -20.25
CA GLY A 80 0.67 -10.97 -20.74
C GLY A 80 1.61 -11.83 -21.58
N LYS A 81 1.56 -13.15 -21.42
CA LYS A 81 2.47 -14.08 -22.10
C LYS A 81 2.46 -13.91 -23.61
N ARG A 82 1.27 -13.77 -24.21
CA ARG A 82 1.13 -13.58 -25.65
C ARG A 82 1.76 -12.27 -26.11
N TRP A 83 1.47 -11.18 -25.41
CA TRP A 83 2.01 -9.87 -25.75
C TRP A 83 3.55 -9.85 -25.64
N HIS A 84 4.09 -10.42 -24.58
CA HIS A 84 5.54 -10.51 -24.36
C HIS A 84 6.23 -11.32 -25.46
N ARG A 85 5.62 -12.45 -25.87
CA ARG A 85 6.13 -13.26 -26.96
C ARG A 85 6.17 -12.50 -28.28
N ASP A 86 5.15 -11.69 -28.54
CA ASP A 86 5.02 -10.94 -29.79
C ASP A 86 5.83 -9.65 -29.80
N ASN A 87 6.23 -9.15 -28.62
CA ASN A 87 6.92 -7.87 -28.44
C ASN A 87 8.10 -7.95 -27.48
N PRO A 88 9.06 -8.89 -27.66
CA PRO A 88 10.11 -9.10 -26.67
C PRO A 88 11.05 -7.89 -26.52
N ALA A 89 11.39 -7.23 -27.60
CA ALA A 89 12.25 -6.04 -27.57
C ALA A 89 11.57 -4.87 -26.86
N LEU A 90 10.29 -4.64 -27.12
CA LEU A 90 9.53 -3.58 -26.47
C LEU A 90 9.34 -3.87 -24.99
N ALA A 91 9.08 -5.12 -24.60
CA ALA A 91 8.99 -5.53 -23.21
C ALA A 91 10.30 -5.24 -22.46
N SER A 92 11.44 -5.60 -23.03
CA SER A 92 12.76 -5.33 -22.47
C SER A 92 13.00 -3.83 -22.32
N CYS A 93 12.64 -3.05 -23.32
CA CYS A 93 12.75 -1.59 -23.26
C CYS A 93 11.91 -1.00 -22.13
N LEU A 94 10.67 -1.42 -21.98
CA LEU A 94 9.79 -0.96 -20.90
C LEU A 94 10.34 -1.30 -19.52
N TRP A 95 10.86 -2.51 -19.35
CA TRP A 95 11.53 -2.92 -18.09
C TRP A 95 12.69 -2.00 -17.74
N GLN A 96 13.54 -1.70 -18.72
CA GLN A 96 14.68 -0.80 -18.53
C GLN A 96 14.22 0.61 -18.18
N GLN A 97 13.18 1.11 -18.84
CA GLN A 97 12.62 2.43 -18.56
C GLN A 97 12.03 2.51 -17.16
N VAL A 98 11.36 1.48 -16.69
CA VAL A 98 10.88 1.43 -15.30
C VAL A 98 12.04 1.53 -14.31
N GLY A 99 13.15 0.84 -14.57
CA GLY A 99 14.34 0.94 -13.73
C GLY A 99 14.94 2.35 -13.71
N VAL A 100 15.06 2.97 -14.88
CA VAL A 100 15.55 4.36 -14.99
C VAL A 100 14.63 5.34 -14.27
N LEU A 101 13.31 5.23 -14.46
CA LEU A 101 12.33 6.09 -13.81
C LEU A 101 12.36 5.91 -12.28
N ARG A 102 12.50 4.69 -11.81
CA ARG A 102 12.63 4.41 -10.38
C ARG A 102 13.83 5.13 -9.79
N GLU A 103 14.99 5.04 -10.43
CA GLU A 103 16.21 5.68 -9.94
C GLU A 103 16.14 7.21 -9.97
N SER A 104 15.49 7.78 -11.00
CA SER A 104 15.36 9.23 -11.14
C SER A 104 14.24 9.85 -10.32
N LEU A 105 13.09 9.16 -10.19
CA LEU A 105 11.91 9.68 -9.50
C LEU A 105 11.87 9.33 -8.02
N LEU A 106 12.41 8.18 -7.63
CA LEU A 106 12.35 7.71 -6.25
C LEU A 106 12.96 8.71 -5.26
N PRO A 107 14.15 9.31 -5.49
CA PRO A 107 14.69 10.33 -4.60
C PRO A 107 13.76 11.52 -4.41
N THR A 108 13.06 11.92 -5.46
CA THR A 108 12.09 13.02 -5.39
C THR A 108 10.86 12.64 -4.58
N LEU A 109 10.34 11.42 -4.79
CA LEU A 109 9.20 10.91 -4.03
C LEU A 109 9.53 10.74 -2.55
N LEU A 110 10.73 10.26 -2.24
CA LEU A 110 11.19 10.08 -0.85
C LEU A 110 11.27 11.38 -0.06
N ARG A 111 11.43 12.52 -0.74
CA ARG A 111 11.44 13.85 -0.12
C ARG A 111 10.05 14.37 0.20
N ARG A 112 9.00 13.73 -0.33
CA ARG A 112 7.63 14.16 -0.06
C ARG A 112 7.26 13.83 1.39
N PRO A 113 6.60 14.75 2.12
CA PRO A 113 6.24 14.51 3.50
C PRO A 113 5.36 13.28 3.72
N TRP A 114 4.53 12.96 2.74
CA TRP A 114 3.61 11.81 2.78
C TRP A 114 4.26 10.49 2.35
N TYR A 115 5.47 10.54 1.81
CA TYR A 115 6.21 9.33 1.43
C TYR A 115 7.35 9.11 2.41
N ARG A 116 7.20 8.14 3.29
CA ARG A 116 8.24 7.76 4.25
C ARG A 116 8.58 6.29 4.06
N GLN A 117 9.84 6.00 3.93
CA GLN A 117 10.29 4.62 3.97
C GLN A 117 10.16 4.07 5.39
N PRO A 118 9.74 2.80 5.51
CA PRO A 118 9.72 2.13 6.81
C PRO A 118 11.12 1.88 7.34
#